data_a85162df906c41efc13b297d0b91283a
#
_entry.id   a85162df906c41efc13b297d0b91283a
#
_cell.length_a   1.000
_cell.length_b   1.000
_cell.length_c   1.000
_cell.angle_alpha   90.00
_cell.angle_beta   90.00
_cell.angle_gamma   90.00
#
_symmetry.space_group_name_H-M   'P 1'
#
loop_
_entity.id
_entity.type
_entity.pdbx_description
1 polymer ?
#
loop_
_entity_poly.entity_id
_entity_poly.type
_entity_poly.pdbx_seq_one_letter_code
_entity_poly.pdbx_strand_id
1 'polypeptide(L)'
;YRYFLKELILPFIFSLLIITFILFVNFLLRAIDRFLGKGLDILTILEYLFLNLAWILALSVPMAVLLATLMTFGRLSEDNEINAMRASGIGFLTIMRAPFFFGTIITFTLIYFNNFILPEMNFKARLLSGDIYRKRPDMNIEPGIFLDNLPDYSMIIGGKSKEGRMKDVRIFSKGNKEAQTSIHANSGILNTLEDAFLLTLYNGEIHELGQKDYTNYRRIIFDKHIINIPAKDLLLNRRDSTNRSDREMTVPMIIKKINSYDKRLNIVEKRLTANFYRTIGDSIMPSSNEEGK
;
A
#
# COMPACT_ATOMS: atom_id res chain seq x y z
N TYR A 1 12.49 43.49 -5.52
CA TYR A 1 11.76 42.19 -5.45
C TYR A 1 12.22 41.22 -6.54
N ARG A 2 12.30 41.64 -7.80
CA ARG A 2 12.70 40.79 -8.94
C ARG A 2 14.11 40.20 -8.78
N TYR A 3 15.03 40.94 -8.15
CA TYR A 3 16.38 40.51 -7.85
C TYR A 3 16.35 39.28 -6.91
N PHE A 4 15.76 39.40 -5.72
CA PHE A 4 15.68 38.29 -4.77
C PHE A 4 14.97 37.05 -5.32
N LEU A 5 13.90 37.22 -6.11
CA LEU A 5 13.22 36.11 -6.73
C LEU A 5 14.12 35.36 -7.71
N LYS A 6 14.92 36.09 -8.52
CA LYS A 6 15.89 35.45 -9.43
C LYS A 6 16.96 34.69 -8.66
N GLU A 7 17.45 35.27 -7.55
CA GLU A 7 18.49 34.66 -6.73
C GLU A 7 17.97 33.41 -5.96
N LEU A 8 16.68 33.31 -5.70
CA LEU A 8 16.05 32.14 -5.07
C LEU A 8 15.80 30.99 -6.04
N ILE A 9 15.53 31.25 -7.31
CA ILE A 9 15.14 30.20 -8.27
C ILE A 9 16.26 29.19 -8.51
N LEU A 10 17.51 29.66 -8.73
CA LEU A 10 18.62 28.76 -9.03
C LEU A 10 18.97 27.84 -7.86
N PRO A 11 19.16 28.33 -6.61
CA PRO A 11 19.33 27.47 -5.44
C PRO A 11 18.14 26.55 -5.20
N PHE A 12 16.91 26.99 -5.48
CA PHE A 12 15.73 26.17 -5.35
C PHE A 12 15.75 24.97 -6.30
N ILE A 13 16.02 25.18 -7.60
CA ILE A 13 16.10 24.09 -8.58
C ILE A 13 17.23 23.12 -8.20
N PHE A 14 18.39 23.64 -7.82
CA PHE A 14 19.53 22.82 -7.42
C PHE A 14 19.23 21.99 -6.17
N SER A 15 18.68 22.61 -5.13
CA SER A 15 18.27 21.93 -3.90
C SER A 15 17.18 20.89 -4.16
N LEU A 16 16.20 21.23 -5.03
CA LEU A 16 15.13 20.30 -5.40
C LEU A 16 15.67 19.06 -6.09
N LEU A 17 16.59 19.25 -7.06
CA LEU A 17 17.21 18.13 -7.77
C LEU A 17 18.01 17.23 -6.82
N ILE A 18 18.84 17.81 -5.94
CA ILE A 18 19.65 17.03 -4.98
C ILE A 18 18.74 16.25 -4.02
N ILE A 19 17.80 16.91 -3.38
CA ILE A 19 16.93 16.27 -2.40
C ILE A 19 16.08 15.19 -3.06
N THR A 20 15.50 15.51 -4.23
CA THR A 20 14.70 14.54 -4.99
C THR A 20 15.56 13.34 -5.39
N PHE A 21 16.80 13.55 -5.85
CA PHE A 21 17.71 12.48 -6.23
C PHE A 21 18.05 11.57 -5.03
N ILE A 22 18.39 12.15 -3.87
CA ILE A 22 18.71 11.38 -2.65
C ILE A 22 17.50 10.54 -2.22
N LEU A 23 16.30 11.12 -2.18
CA LEU A 23 15.08 10.40 -1.82
C LEU A 23 14.72 9.33 -2.85
N PHE A 24 14.91 9.63 -4.14
CA PHE A 24 14.66 8.70 -5.23
C PHE A 24 15.61 7.50 -5.19
N VAL A 25 16.91 7.72 -4.98
CA VAL A 25 17.88 6.62 -4.83
C VAL A 25 17.55 5.73 -3.63
N ASN A 26 17.20 6.33 -2.49
CA ASN A 26 16.76 5.57 -1.31
C ASN A 26 15.49 4.74 -1.62
N PHE A 27 14.53 5.31 -2.33
CA PHE A 27 13.35 4.58 -2.80
C PHE A 27 13.73 3.46 -3.77
N LEU A 28 14.60 3.74 -4.74
CA LEU A 28 15.05 2.77 -5.75
C LEU A 28 15.72 1.55 -5.10
N LEU A 29 16.60 1.76 -4.13
CA LEU A 29 17.26 0.67 -3.39
C LEU A 29 16.26 -0.27 -2.71
N ARG A 30 15.18 0.27 -2.14
CA ARG A 30 14.11 -0.53 -1.53
C ARG A 30 13.18 -1.18 -2.56
N ALA A 31 13.06 -0.58 -3.73
CA ALA A 31 12.17 -1.06 -4.79
C ALA A 31 12.83 -2.16 -5.63
N ILE A 32 14.16 -2.18 -5.72
CA ILE A 32 14.90 -3.10 -6.58
C ILE A 32 14.62 -4.56 -6.23
N ASP A 33 14.52 -4.89 -4.94
CA ASP A 33 14.20 -6.24 -4.46
C ASP A 33 12.80 -6.71 -4.91
N ARG A 34 11.90 -5.77 -5.21
CA ARG A 34 10.55 -6.07 -5.69
C ARG A 34 10.51 -6.40 -7.18
N PHE A 35 11.53 -5.99 -7.94
CA PHE A 35 11.59 -6.15 -9.40
C PHE A 35 12.53 -7.26 -9.83
N LEU A 36 13.60 -7.51 -9.04
CA LEU A 36 14.59 -8.52 -9.36
C LEU A 36 13.95 -9.90 -9.54
N GLY A 37 14.26 -10.51 -10.67
CA GLY A 37 13.82 -11.88 -10.97
C GLY A 37 12.37 -12.03 -11.42
N LYS A 38 11.53 -11.00 -11.43
CA LYS A 38 10.09 -11.14 -11.77
C LYS A 38 9.78 -11.10 -13.27
N GLY A 39 10.79 -10.92 -14.14
CA GLY A 39 10.56 -10.86 -15.60
C GLY A 39 9.54 -9.78 -15.98
N LEU A 40 9.58 -8.63 -15.30
CA LEU A 40 8.71 -7.50 -15.58
C LEU A 40 9.21 -6.76 -16.82
N ASP A 41 8.28 -6.24 -17.60
CA ASP A 41 8.58 -5.34 -18.68
C ASP A 41 9.19 -4.02 -18.14
N ILE A 42 10.19 -3.51 -18.82
CA ILE A 42 10.89 -2.26 -18.45
C ILE A 42 9.91 -1.08 -18.34
N LEU A 43 8.89 -1.03 -19.20
CA LEU A 43 7.85 0.00 -19.17
C LEU A 43 7.06 -0.02 -17.87
N THR A 44 6.73 -1.21 -17.37
CA THR A 44 6.03 -1.38 -16.08
C THR A 44 6.87 -0.89 -14.90
N ILE A 45 8.18 -1.15 -14.95
CA ILE A 45 9.13 -0.66 -13.93
C ILE A 45 9.22 0.86 -13.97
N LEU A 46 9.37 1.45 -15.15
CA LEU A 46 9.42 2.90 -15.32
C LEU A 46 8.11 3.58 -14.89
N GLU A 47 6.96 2.99 -15.24
CA GLU A 47 5.64 3.46 -14.79
C GLU A 47 5.56 3.47 -13.25
N TYR A 48 5.98 2.39 -12.61
CA TYR A 48 6.00 2.30 -11.15
C TYR A 48 6.91 3.36 -10.50
N LEU A 49 8.11 3.56 -11.05
CA LEU A 49 9.04 4.57 -10.56
C LEU A 49 8.47 5.99 -10.72
N PHE A 50 7.87 6.27 -11.88
CA PHE A 50 7.23 7.57 -12.15
C PHE A 50 6.05 7.86 -11.22
N LEU A 51 5.19 6.87 -10.98
CA LEU A 51 4.06 7.01 -10.06
C LEU A 51 4.53 7.32 -8.63
N ASN A 52 5.63 6.70 -8.20
CA ASN A 52 6.19 6.95 -6.86
C ASN A 52 6.98 8.26 -6.77
N LEU A 53 7.36 8.88 -7.89
CA LEU A 53 8.01 10.19 -7.87
C LEU A 53 7.11 11.29 -7.27
N ALA A 54 5.79 11.15 -7.37
CA ALA A 54 4.84 12.13 -6.85
C ALA A 54 4.96 12.36 -5.35
N TRP A 55 5.03 11.30 -4.53
CA TRP A 55 5.18 11.46 -3.08
C TRP A 55 6.58 11.96 -2.70
N ILE A 56 7.61 11.62 -3.49
CA ILE A 56 8.97 12.13 -3.31
C ILE A 56 8.99 13.64 -3.54
N LEU A 57 8.35 14.14 -4.62
CA LEU A 57 8.22 15.56 -4.90
C LEU A 57 7.43 16.30 -3.81
N ALA A 58 6.36 15.69 -3.29
CA ALA A 58 5.59 16.29 -2.21
C ALA A 58 6.42 16.56 -0.94
N LEU A 59 7.44 15.74 -0.68
CA LEU A 59 8.38 15.91 0.43
C LEU A 59 9.58 16.82 0.06
N SER A 60 10.13 16.66 -1.14
CA SER A 60 11.35 17.36 -1.53
C SER A 60 11.12 18.86 -1.77
N VAL A 61 9.95 19.26 -2.28
CA VAL A 61 9.69 20.68 -2.57
C VAL A 61 9.74 21.57 -1.33
N PRO A 62 9.08 21.28 -0.19
CA PRO A 62 9.20 22.12 1.01
C PRO A 62 10.63 22.17 1.56
N MET A 63 11.34 21.02 1.53
CA MET A 63 12.73 20.95 1.95
C MET A 63 13.64 21.79 1.04
N ALA A 64 13.38 21.76 -0.27
CA ALA A 64 14.12 22.57 -1.25
C ALA A 64 13.88 24.08 -1.06
N VAL A 65 12.66 24.49 -0.73
CA VAL A 65 12.37 25.91 -0.41
C VAL A 65 13.16 26.36 0.79
N LEU A 66 13.19 25.54 1.86
CA LEU A 66 13.97 25.85 3.06
C LEU A 66 15.47 25.99 2.73
N LEU A 67 16.03 24.99 2.04
CA LEU A 67 17.46 24.99 1.71
C LEU A 67 17.81 26.14 0.76
N ALA A 68 16.97 26.41 -0.25
CA ALA A 68 17.16 27.51 -1.18
C ALA A 68 17.16 28.88 -0.46
N THR A 69 16.24 29.08 0.48
CA THR A 69 16.21 30.31 1.25
C THR A 69 17.46 30.47 2.12
N LEU A 70 17.89 29.42 2.81
CA LEU A 70 19.11 29.43 3.60
C LEU A 70 20.36 29.72 2.75
N MET A 71 20.51 29.05 1.60
CA MET A 71 21.64 29.28 0.67
C MET A 71 21.63 30.70 0.12
N THR A 72 20.48 31.20 -0.31
CA THR A 72 20.36 32.54 -0.89
C THR A 72 20.68 33.62 0.15
N PHE A 73 20.08 33.53 1.36
CA PHE A 73 20.34 34.51 2.41
C PHE A 73 21.75 34.38 2.98
N GLY A 74 22.28 33.18 3.07
CA GLY A 74 23.68 32.94 3.46
C GLY A 74 24.63 33.67 2.52
N ARG A 75 24.49 33.48 1.20
CA ARG A 75 25.32 34.14 0.20
C ARG A 75 25.16 35.67 0.24
N LEU A 76 23.93 36.21 0.25
CA LEU A 76 23.68 37.64 0.29
C LEU A 76 24.23 38.30 1.58
N SER A 77 24.30 37.54 2.65
CA SER A 77 24.90 37.99 3.91
C SER A 77 26.43 37.99 3.85
N GLU A 78 27.02 36.94 3.26
CA GLU A 78 28.47 36.80 3.05
C GLU A 78 29.00 37.90 2.12
N ASP A 79 28.28 38.18 1.03
CA ASP A 79 28.60 39.26 0.09
C ASP A 79 28.29 40.68 0.65
N ASN A 80 27.86 40.80 1.91
CA ASN A 80 27.45 42.06 2.57
C ASN A 80 26.33 42.84 1.86
N GLU A 81 25.61 42.21 0.92
CA GLU A 81 24.51 42.84 0.20
C GLU A 81 23.34 43.22 1.13
N ILE A 82 23.03 42.37 2.10
CA ILE A 82 21.98 42.64 3.11
C ILE A 82 22.38 43.85 3.95
N ASN A 83 23.65 43.95 4.35
CA ASN A 83 24.15 45.08 5.14
C ASN A 83 24.12 46.37 4.33
N ALA A 84 24.53 46.33 3.05
CA ALA A 84 24.47 47.49 2.16
C ALA A 84 23.01 47.99 1.97
N MET A 85 22.07 47.07 1.75
CA MET A 85 20.65 47.41 1.63
C MET A 85 20.09 48.03 2.92
N ARG A 86 20.48 47.51 4.09
CA ARG A 86 20.05 48.06 5.38
C ARG A 86 20.67 49.45 5.61
N ALA A 87 21.92 49.63 5.24
CA ALA A 87 22.59 50.93 5.33
C ALA A 87 21.94 52.01 4.43
N SER A 88 21.36 51.58 3.29
CA SER A 88 20.58 52.46 2.40
C SER A 88 19.13 52.69 2.86
N GLY A 89 18.76 52.25 4.07
CA GLY A 89 17.45 52.50 4.67
C GLY A 89 16.37 51.45 4.33
N ILE A 90 16.71 50.35 3.65
CA ILE A 90 15.75 49.29 3.34
C ILE A 90 15.49 48.45 4.59
N GLY A 91 14.25 48.48 5.08
CA GLY A 91 13.85 47.72 6.25
C GLY A 91 13.91 46.21 6.03
N PHE A 92 14.24 45.44 7.08
CA PHE A 92 14.36 43.98 7.05
C PHE A 92 13.07 43.28 6.53
N LEU A 93 11.90 43.77 6.96
CA LEU A 93 10.60 43.23 6.48
C LEU A 93 10.43 43.39 4.98
N THR A 94 11.03 44.41 4.38
CA THR A 94 10.98 44.62 2.92
C THR A 94 11.83 43.57 2.19
N ILE A 95 12.97 43.18 2.75
CA ILE A 95 13.83 42.12 2.24
C ILE A 95 13.10 40.78 2.35
N MET A 96 12.44 40.50 3.47
CA MET A 96 11.71 39.24 3.70
C MET A 96 10.46 39.05 2.85
N ARG A 97 9.90 40.10 2.26
CA ARG A 97 8.71 39.98 1.39
C ARG A 97 8.93 39.08 0.17
N ALA A 98 10.14 39.05 -0.40
CA ALA A 98 10.43 38.27 -1.59
C ALA A 98 10.40 36.73 -1.32
N PRO A 99 11.15 36.22 -0.31
CA PRO A 99 11.07 34.78 0.03
C PRO A 99 9.68 34.38 0.54
N PHE A 100 8.98 35.28 1.27
CA PHE A 100 7.62 35.00 1.71
C PHE A 100 6.65 34.83 0.53
N PHE A 101 6.72 35.75 -0.45
CA PHE A 101 5.91 35.64 -1.68
C PHE A 101 6.24 34.38 -2.48
N PHE A 102 7.52 34.04 -2.63
CA PHE A 102 7.96 32.80 -3.27
C PHE A 102 7.41 31.57 -2.54
N GLY A 103 7.57 31.50 -1.22
CA GLY A 103 7.04 30.43 -0.40
C GLY A 103 5.52 30.28 -0.49
N THR A 104 4.81 31.42 -0.54
CA THR A 104 3.34 31.42 -0.72
C THR A 104 2.92 30.81 -2.05
N ILE A 105 3.58 31.19 -3.15
CA ILE A 105 3.31 30.59 -4.48
C ILE A 105 3.53 29.08 -4.44
N ILE A 106 4.66 28.63 -3.91
CA ILE A 106 4.98 27.19 -3.81
C ILE A 106 3.95 26.47 -2.92
N THR A 107 3.50 27.10 -1.83
CA THR A 107 2.48 26.52 -0.94
C THR A 107 1.17 26.28 -1.69
N PHE A 108 0.66 27.25 -2.44
CA PHE A 108 -0.55 27.06 -3.24
C PHE A 108 -0.38 25.98 -4.31
N THR A 109 0.78 25.93 -4.96
CA THR A 109 1.12 24.90 -5.93
C THR A 109 1.13 23.51 -5.27
N LEU A 110 1.71 23.38 -4.07
CA LEU A 110 1.72 22.13 -3.31
C LEU A 110 0.33 21.71 -2.81
N ILE A 111 -0.50 22.66 -2.39
CA ILE A 111 -1.89 22.36 -2.00
C ILE A 111 -2.64 21.75 -3.20
N TYR A 112 -2.50 22.35 -4.38
CA TYR A 112 -3.10 21.79 -5.60
C TYR A 112 -2.54 20.42 -5.91
N PHE A 113 -1.22 20.26 -5.90
CA PHE A 113 -0.53 19.00 -6.18
C PHE A 113 -0.95 17.88 -5.22
N ASN A 114 -0.95 18.16 -3.91
CA ASN A 114 -1.29 17.19 -2.87
C ASN A 114 -2.78 16.82 -2.87
N ASN A 115 -3.65 17.70 -3.36
CA ASN A 115 -5.09 17.43 -3.39
C ASN A 115 -5.54 16.68 -4.66
N PHE A 116 -4.91 16.94 -5.81
CA PHE A 116 -5.39 16.40 -7.10
C PHE A 116 -4.43 15.38 -7.71
N ILE A 117 -3.11 15.63 -7.68
CA ILE A 117 -2.13 14.81 -8.38
C ILE A 117 -1.65 13.65 -7.50
N LEU A 118 -1.22 13.94 -6.28
CA LEU A 118 -0.65 12.96 -5.37
C LEU A 118 -1.59 11.80 -5.03
N PRO A 119 -2.89 12.00 -4.73
CA PRO A 119 -3.80 10.90 -4.42
C PRO A 119 -3.99 9.94 -5.59
N GLU A 120 -4.09 10.47 -6.81
CA GLU A 120 -4.25 9.66 -8.01
C GLU A 120 -3.01 8.84 -8.33
N MET A 121 -1.83 9.46 -8.20
CA MET A 121 -0.55 8.77 -8.38
C MET A 121 -0.34 7.66 -7.35
N ASN A 122 -0.65 7.93 -6.07
CA ASN A 122 -0.58 6.92 -5.01
C ASN A 122 -1.54 5.76 -5.25
N PHE A 123 -2.75 6.04 -5.71
CA PHE A 123 -3.75 5.02 -6.04
C PHE A 123 -3.24 4.11 -7.16
N LYS A 124 -2.75 4.68 -8.27
CA LYS A 124 -2.19 3.92 -9.39
C LYS A 124 -0.94 3.14 -8.98
N ALA A 125 -0.05 3.73 -8.18
CA ALA A 125 1.14 3.06 -7.66
C ALA A 125 0.79 1.84 -6.80
N ARG A 126 -0.25 1.94 -5.97
CA ARG A 126 -0.73 0.82 -5.15
C ARG A 126 -1.34 -0.29 -6.01
N LEU A 127 -2.17 0.04 -6.99
CA LEU A 127 -2.74 -0.94 -7.91
C LEU A 127 -1.62 -1.68 -8.66
N LEU A 128 -0.69 -0.93 -9.26
CA LEU A 128 0.44 -1.51 -9.99
C LEU A 128 1.35 -2.35 -9.08
N SER A 129 1.59 -1.91 -7.83
CA SER A 129 2.32 -2.70 -6.83
C SER A 129 1.62 -4.03 -6.56
N GLY A 130 0.30 -4.02 -6.39
CA GLY A 130 -0.51 -5.23 -6.21
C GLY A 130 -0.40 -6.19 -7.40
N ASP A 131 -0.46 -5.65 -8.62
CA ASP A 131 -0.34 -6.43 -9.85
C ASP A 131 1.06 -7.04 -10.01
N ILE A 132 2.12 -6.30 -9.65
CA ILE A 132 3.50 -6.79 -9.64
C ILE A 132 3.68 -7.95 -8.64
N TYR A 133 3.07 -7.83 -7.44
CA TYR A 133 3.13 -8.91 -6.44
C TYR A 133 2.43 -10.20 -6.92
N ARG A 134 1.36 -10.05 -7.70
CA ARG A 134 0.58 -11.20 -8.20
C ARG A 134 1.22 -11.89 -9.40
N LYS A 135 2.02 -11.17 -10.19
CA LYS A 135 2.58 -11.71 -11.46
C LYS A 135 3.48 -12.94 -11.25
N ARG A 136 4.13 -13.07 -10.08
CA ARG A 136 4.97 -14.24 -9.73
C ARG A 136 4.99 -14.50 -8.22
N PRO A 137 4.01 -15.19 -7.67
CA PRO A 137 4.02 -15.61 -6.27
C PRO A 137 5.12 -16.63 -5.95
N ASP A 138 5.61 -17.37 -6.95
CA ASP A 138 6.68 -18.37 -6.83
C ASP A 138 8.01 -17.77 -6.32
N MET A 139 8.26 -16.50 -6.55
CA MET A 139 9.51 -15.84 -6.13
C MET A 139 9.51 -15.36 -4.67
N ASN A 140 8.34 -15.11 -4.10
CA ASN A 140 8.22 -14.64 -2.72
C ASN A 140 8.00 -15.78 -1.71
N ILE A 141 8.27 -17.04 -2.12
CA ILE A 141 8.17 -18.18 -1.21
C ILE A 141 9.46 -18.25 -0.39
N GLU A 142 9.40 -17.75 0.84
CA GLU A 142 10.48 -17.82 1.80
C GLU A 142 10.26 -19.01 2.74
N PRO A 143 11.32 -19.79 3.05
CA PRO A 143 11.22 -20.89 4.00
C PRO A 143 10.75 -20.41 5.38
N GLY A 144 9.80 -21.14 5.97
CA GLY A 144 9.27 -20.84 7.30
C GLY A 144 8.21 -19.75 7.35
N ILE A 145 7.82 -19.14 6.22
CA ILE A 145 6.78 -18.11 6.16
C ILE A 145 5.54 -18.67 5.47
N PHE A 146 4.36 -18.39 6.04
CA PHE A 146 3.09 -18.76 5.42
C PHE A 146 2.81 -17.88 4.20
N LEU A 147 2.61 -18.53 3.06
CA LEU A 147 2.14 -17.91 1.83
C LEU A 147 0.61 -17.98 1.77
N ASP A 148 -0.04 -16.90 2.16
CA ASP A 148 -1.50 -16.78 2.20
C ASP A 148 -2.11 -16.15 0.94
N ASN A 149 -1.28 -15.80 -0.04
CA ASN A 149 -1.70 -15.10 -1.26
C ASN A 149 -2.25 -16.04 -2.35
N LEU A 150 -2.26 -17.34 -2.11
CA LEU A 150 -2.87 -18.31 -3.05
C LEU A 150 -4.40 -18.36 -2.80
N PRO A 151 -5.22 -18.32 -3.86
CA PRO A 151 -6.65 -18.54 -3.73
C PRO A 151 -6.92 -19.92 -3.11
N ASP A 152 -7.79 -19.97 -2.11
CA ASP A 152 -8.25 -21.17 -1.41
C ASP A 152 -7.18 -22.01 -0.69
N TYR A 153 -5.91 -21.62 -0.75
CA TYR A 153 -4.80 -22.36 -0.14
C TYR A 153 -3.88 -21.46 0.68
N SER A 154 -3.37 -22.01 1.77
CA SER A 154 -2.25 -21.47 2.56
C SER A 154 -1.08 -22.45 2.46
N MET A 155 0.10 -22.00 2.16
CA MET A 155 1.26 -22.88 1.98
C MET A 155 2.45 -22.39 2.83
N ILE A 156 3.19 -23.34 3.39
CA ILE A 156 4.48 -23.11 4.04
C ILE A 156 5.49 -24.11 3.50
N ILE A 157 6.73 -23.69 3.30
CA ILE A 157 7.83 -24.57 2.88
C ILE A 157 8.95 -24.57 3.93
N GLY A 158 9.60 -25.72 4.11
CA GLY A 158 10.77 -25.86 4.98
C GLY A 158 12.07 -25.37 4.34
N GLY A 159 12.18 -25.41 3.01
CA GLY A 159 13.38 -24.99 2.29
C GLY A 159 13.13 -24.77 0.80
N LYS A 160 14.02 -24.01 0.15
CA LYS A 160 14.02 -23.77 -1.29
C LYS A 160 15.42 -23.99 -1.87
N SER A 161 15.53 -24.79 -2.94
CA SER A 161 16.78 -24.99 -3.67
C SER A 161 17.07 -23.78 -4.58
N LYS A 162 18.34 -23.60 -4.98
CA LYS A 162 18.75 -22.58 -5.96
C LYS A 162 18.03 -22.72 -7.31
N GLU A 163 17.57 -23.93 -7.64
CA GLU A 163 16.80 -24.25 -8.86
C GLU A 163 15.28 -23.99 -8.71
N GLY A 164 14.83 -23.39 -7.60
CA GLY A 164 13.41 -23.10 -7.36
C GLY A 164 12.59 -24.28 -6.83
N ARG A 165 13.18 -25.47 -6.62
CA ARG A 165 12.49 -26.62 -6.05
C ARG A 165 12.29 -26.40 -4.55
N MET A 166 11.04 -26.55 -4.10
CA MET A 166 10.64 -26.46 -2.70
C MET A 166 10.84 -27.80 -2.00
N LYS A 167 11.20 -27.77 -0.71
CA LYS A 167 11.33 -28.91 0.18
C LYS A 167 10.39 -28.76 1.37
N ASP A 168 9.87 -29.87 1.88
CA ASP A 168 8.93 -29.93 3.02
C ASP A 168 7.76 -28.95 2.80
N VAL A 169 6.96 -29.25 1.78
CA VAL A 169 5.83 -28.41 1.36
C VAL A 169 4.59 -28.84 2.13
N ARG A 170 4.00 -27.90 2.87
CA ARG A 170 2.73 -28.10 3.60
C ARG A 170 1.71 -27.11 3.11
N ILE A 171 0.53 -27.63 2.74
CA ILE A 171 -0.55 -26.85 2.16
C ILE A 171 -1.81 -27.09 2.99
N PHE A 172 -2.53 -26.03 3.29
CA PHE A 172 -3.78 -26.04 4.01
C PHE A 172 -4.87 -25.42 3.15
N SER A 173 -6.00 -26.10 3.00
CA SER A 173 -7.16 -25.57 2.27
C SER A 173 -7.92 -24.58 3.16
N LYS A 174 -8.26 -23.39 2.60
CA LYS A 174 -9.04 -22.32 3.28
C LYS A 174 -10.53 -22.39 2.95
N GLY A 175 -10.91 -23.01 1.85
CA GLY A 175 -12.21 -22.82 1.22
C GLY A 175 -13.23 -23.95 1.40
N ASN A 176 -12.84 -25.12 1.84
CA ASN A 176 -13.77 -26.25 1.92
C ASN A 176 -14.49 -26.27 3.28
N LYS A 177 -15.77 -25.84 3.28
CA LYS A 177 -16.64 -25.88 4.47
C LYS A 177 -17.04 -27.31 4.88
N GLU A 178 -16.75 -28.31 4.05
CA GLU A 178 -17.14 -29.70 4.30
C GLU A 178 -16.01 -30.56 4.83
N ALA A 179 -14.75 -30.25 4.49
CA ALA A 179 -13.58 -30.99 4.96
C ALA A 179 -12.36 -30.08 5.11
N GLN A 180 -11.64 -30.25 6.21
CA GLN A 180 -10.33 -29.63 6.38
C GLN A 180 -9.28 -30.50 5.71
N THR A 181 -8.62 -29.97 4.68
CA THR A 181 -7.61 -30.70 3.92
C THR A 181 -6.23 -30.14 4.20
N SER A 182 -5.31 -31.00 4.57
CA SER A 182 -3.88 -30.67 4.66
C SER A 182 -3.07 -31.63 3.77
N ILE A 183 -2.13 -31.07 3.03
CA ILE A 183 -1.26 -31.81 2.12
C ILE A 183 0.18 -31.61 2.59
N HIS A 184 0.90 -32.70 2.75
CA HIS A 184 2.31 -32.71 3.07
C HIS A 184 3.09 -33.41 1.95
N ALA A 185 4.10 -32.76 1.39
CA ALA A 185 4.93 -33.34 0.33
C ALA A 185 6.42 -33.08 0.58
N ASN A 186 7.25 -34.06 0.28
CA ASN A 186 8.70 -33.98 0.45
C ASN A 186 9.33 -32.91 -0.45
N SER A 187 8.78 -32.75 -1.67
CA SER A 187 9.23 -31.68 -2.58
C SER A 187 8.10 -31.21 -3.49
N GLY A 188 8.25 -29.99 -4.00
CA GLY A 188 7.29 -29.40 -4.93
C GLY A 188 7.94 -28.42 -5.89
N ILE A 189 7.28 -28.21 -7.03
CA ILE A 189 7.65 -27.22 -8.04
C ILE A 189 6.40 -26.43 -8.38
N LEU A 190 6.50 -25.10 -8.29
CA LEU A 190 5.44 -24.21 -8.72
C LEU A 190 5.77 -23.69 -10.11
N ASN A 191 4.96 -24.03 -11.09
CA ASN A 191 5.07 -23.55 -12.46
C ASN A 191 3.95 -22.52 -12.70
N THR A 192 4.33 -21.36 -13.23
CA THR A 192 3.38 -20.32 -13.62
C THR A 192 3.02 -20.53 -15.10
N LEU A 193 1.74 -20.76 -15.38
CA LEU A 193 1.16 -20.70 -16.72
C LEU A 193 0.46 -19.34 -16.90
N GLU A 194 0.04 -19.05 -18.14
CA GLU A 194 -0.65 -17.78 -18.45
C GLU A 194 -1.91 -17.56 -17.62
N ASP A 195 -2.69 -18.62 -17.37
CA ASP A 195 -4.00 -18.56 -16.69
C ASP A 195 -4.08 -19.34 -15.37
N ALA A 196 -3.00 -20.02 -14.95
CA ALA A 196 -3.01 -20.88 -13.78
C ALA A 196 -1.63 -21.06 -13.16
N PHE A 197 -1.61 -21.37 -11.86
CA PHE A 197 -0.43 -21.90 -11.19
C PHE A 197 -0.56 -23.41 -11.08
N LEU A 198 0.40 -24.13 -11.64
CA LEU A 198 0.52 -25.57 -11.48
C LEU A 198 1.52 -25.87 -10.37
N LEU A 199 1.00 -26.31 -9.24
CA LEU A 199 1.80 -26.79 -8.13
C LEU A 199 1.93 -28.32 -8.26
N THR A 200 3.10 -28.77 -8.66
CA THR A 200 3.43 -30.20 -8.75
C THR A 200 4.15 -30.62 -7.48
N LEU A 201 3.55 -31.53 -6.75
CA LEU A 201 4.04 -32.10 -5.50
C LEU A 201 4.55 -33.52 -5.73
N TYR A 202 5.61 -33.93 -5.05
CA TYR A 202 6.22 -35.23 -5.14
C TYR A 202 6.37 -35.88 -3.77
N ASN A 203 6.03 -37.17 -3.71
CA ASN A 203 6.17 -38.04 -2.54
C ASN A 203 5.55 -37.42 -1.30
N GLY A 204 4.23 -37.57 -1.19
CA GLY A 204 3.50 -36.91 -0.10
C GLY A 204 2.22 -37.62 0.28
N GLU A 205 1.51 -36.99 1.18
CA GLU A 205 0.24 -37.47 1.70
C GLU A 205 -0.76 -36.33 1.84
N ILE A 206 -2.04 -36.69 1.64
CA ILE A 206 -3.18 -35.79 1.82
C ILE A 206 -3.97 -36.31 3.00
N HIS A 207 -4.23 -35.43 3.95
CA HIS A 207 -5.07 -35.68 5.11
C HIS A 207 -6.37 -34.90 4.93
N GLU A 208 -7.49 -35.59 4.92
CA GLU A 208 -8.82 -35.01 4.86
C GLU A 208 -9.61 -35.37 6.11
N LEU A 209 -10.11 -34.35 6.81
CA LEU A 209 -10.94 -34.49 7.99
C LEU A 209 -12.30 -33.84 7.72
N GLY A 210 -13.38 -34.62 7.82
CA GLY A 210 -14.74 -34.14 7.69
C GLY A 210 -15.08 -33.16 8.81
N GLN A 211 -15.57 -31.97 8.47
CA GLN A 211 -15.80 -30.87 9.43
C GLN A 211 -17.10 -31.08 10.25
N LYS A 212 -18.07 -31.87 9.72
CA LYS A 212 -19.35 -32.13 10.40
C LYS A 212 -19.30 -33.28 11.39
N ASP A 213 -18.48 -34.28 11.10
CA ASP A 213 -18.44 -35.54 11.89
C ASP A 213 -17.02 -35.94 12.22
N TYR A 214 -16.09 -35.23 12.57
CA TYR A 214 -14.69 -35.50 12.92
C TYR A 214 -14.27 -37.00 12.92
N THR A 215 -15.18 -37.89 12.54
CA THR A 215 -15.05 -39.35 12.45
C THR A 215 -14.54 -39.81 11.08
N ASN A 216 -14.75 -39.01 10.03
CA ASN A 216 -14.31 -39.36 8.67
C ASN A 216 -12.94 -38.78 8.40
N TYR A 217 -11.90 -39.53 8.78
CA TYR A 217 -10.51 -39.23 8.43
C TYR A 217 -10.07 -40.10 7.28
N ARG A 218 -9.53 -39.46 6.21
CA ARG A 218 -8.97 -40.14 5.04
C ARG A 218 -7.54 -39.69 4.83
N ARG A 219 -6.64 -40.67 4.64
CA ARG A 219 -5.25 -40.46 4.27
C ARG A 219 -4.99 -41.01 2.88
N ILE A 220 -4.48 -40.20 1.98
CA ILE A 220 -4.15 -40.57 0.60
C ILE A 220 -2.65 -40.38 0.42
N ILE A 221 -1.92 -41.43 0.04
CA ILE A 221 -0.49 -41.35 -0.26
C ILE A 221 -0.34 -41.21 -1.78
N PHE A 222 0.54 -40.34 -2.24
CA PHE A 222 0.79 -40.10 -3.65
C PHE A 222 2.28 -39.99 -3.97
N ASP A 223 2.69 -40.46 -5.12
CA ASP A 223 4.03 -40.23 -5.68
C ASP A 223 4.12 -38.86 -6.37
N LYS A 224 3.06 -38.51 -7.09
CA LYS A 224 2.93 -37.19 -7.76
C LYS A 224 1.49 -36.69 -7.66
N HIS A 225 1.35 -35.45 -7.23
CA HIS A 225 0.04 -34.76 -7.18
C HIS A 225 0.17 -33.38 -7.82
N ILE A 226 -0.81 -33.00 -8.63
CA ILE A 226 -0.83 -31.69 -9.30
C ILE A 226 -2.04 -30.93 -8.84
N ILE A 227 -1.79 -29.76 -8.25
CA ILE A 227 -2.82 -28.81 -7.86
C ILE A 227 -2.85 -27.69 -8.90
N ASN A 228 -3.98 -27.55 -9.56
CA ASN A 228 -4.22 -26.43 -10.46
C ASN A 228 -4.91 -25.33 -9.69
N ILE A 229 -4.22 -24.20 -9.50
CA ILE A 229 -4.74 -23.02 -8.83
C ILE A 229 -5.09 -21.99 -9.91
N PRO A 230 -6.38 -21.74 -10.18
CA PRO A 230 -6.79 -20.82 -11.24
C PRO A 230 -6.27 -19.41 -10.95
N ALA A 231 -5.52 -18.87 -11.89
CA ALA A 231 -4.88 -17.57 -11.78
C ALA A 231 -5.74 -16.40 -12.33
N LYS A 232 -7.03 -16.63 -12.62
CA LYS A 232 -7.93 -15.61 -13.20
C LYS A 232 -7.93 -14.29 -12.42
N ASP A 233 -7.65 -14.34 -11.13
CA ASP A 233 -7.52 -13.19 -10.25
C ASP A 233 -6.07 -12.69 -10.07
N LEU A 234 -5.09 -13.38 -10.66
CA LEU A 234 -3.65 -13.15 -10.50
C LEU A 234 -3.00 -12.62 -11.78
N LEU A 235 -3.74 -12.63 -12.90
CA LEU A 235 -3.32 -11.93 -14.12
C LEU A 235 -3.35 -10.42 -13.88
N LEU A 236 -2.48 -9.70 -14.60
CA LEU A 236 -2.43 -8.24 -14.65
C LEU A 236 -3.74 -7.65 -15.23
N ASN A 237 -4.87 -7.97 -14.62
CA ASN A 237 -6.08 -7.20 -14.84
C ASN A 237 -5.95 -5.94 -13.98
N ARG A 238 -5.80 -4.79 -14.63
CA ARG A 238 -5.95 -3.49 -14.00
C ARG A 238 -7.35 -3.45 -13.37
N ARG A 239 -7.42 -3.89 -12.10
CA ARG A 239 -8.68 -3.83 -11.37
C ARG A 239 -8.98 -2.36 -11.09
N ASP A 240 -10.08 -1.88 -11.61
CA ASP A 240 -10.75 -0.69 -11.09
C ASP A 240 -11.26 -1.00 -9.66
N SER A 241 -10.33 -1.03 -8.72
CA SER A 241 -10.71 -1.13 -7.32
C SER A 241 -11.27 0.22 -6.91
N THR A 242 -12.57 0.27 -6.65
CA THR A 242 -13.26 1.47 -6.14
C THR A 242 -12.85 1.81 -4.70
N ASN A 243 -12.11 0.94 -4.02
CA ASN A 243 -11.73 1.11 -2.63
C ASN A 243 -10.40 1.86 -2.53
N ARG A 244 -10.46 3.16 -2.23
CA ARG A 244 -9.30 4.04 -2.04
C ARG A 244 -8.94 4.11 -0.56
N SER A 245 -7.64 4.03 -0.26
CA SER A 245 -7.08 4.34 1.06
C SER A 245 -7.14 5.85 1.34
N ASP A 246 -7.04 6.26 2.60
CA ASP A 246 -7.14 7.68 2.99
C ASP A 246 -6.10 8.57 2.29
N ARG A 247 -4.90 8.05 2.02
CA ARG A 247 -3.83 8.75 1.27
C ARG A 247 -4.07 8.85 -0.24
N GLU A 248 -5.10 8.19 -0.74
CA GLU A 248 -5.47 8.11 -2.16
C GLU A 248 -6.76 8.85 -2.46
N MET A 249 -7.28 9.58 -1.47
CA MET A 249 -8.51 10.36 -1.59
C MET A 249 -8.21 11.85 -1.70
N THR A 250 -8.94 12.51 -2.58
CA THR A 250 -8.98 13.98 -2.61
C THR A 250 -9.79 14.51 -1.44
N VAL A 251 -9.59 15.78 -1.06
CA VAL A 251 -10.36 16.42 0.03
C VAL A 251 -11.87 16.26 -0.13
N PRO A 252 -12.49 16.46 -1.33
CA PRO A 252 -13.91 16.22 -1.51
C PRO A 252 -14.34 14.77 -1.25
N MET A 253 -13.48 13.79 -1.62
CA MET A 253 -13.75 12.36 -1.36
C MET A 253 -13.71 12.06 0.14
N ILE A 254 -12.75 12.63 0.87
CA ILE A 254 -12.62 12.48 2.32
C ILE A 254 -13.85 13.05 3.02
N ILE A 255 -14.30 14.26 2.65
CA ILE A 255 -15.49 14.88 3.21
C ILE A 255 -16.74 14.00 2.96
N LYS A 256 -16.89 13.48 1.73
CA LYS A 256 -17.98 12.56 1.41
C LYS A 256 -17.96 11.29 2.24
N LYS A 257 -16.75 10.74 2.49
CA LYS A 257 -16.55 9.55 3.32
C LYS A 257 -16.90 9.84 4.78
N ILE A 258 -16.46 10.96 5.34
CA ILE A 258 -16.79 11.41 6.70
C ILE A 258 -18.31 11.52 6.84
N ASN A 259 -18.97 12.25 5.96
CA ASN A 259 -20.44 12.40 5.99
C ASN A 259 -21.18 11.04 5.90
N SER A 260 -20.60 10.06 5.20
CA SER A 260 -21.18 8.70 5.12
C SER A 260 -21.01 7.93 6.43
N TYR A 261 -19.90 8.12 7.14
CA TYR A 261 -19.68 7.52 8.45
C TYR A 261 -20.57 8.16 9.52
N ASP A 262 -20.74 9.48 9.51
CA ASP A 262 -21.66 10.18 10.44
C ASP A 262 -23.09 9.68 10.29
N LYS A 263 -23.56 9.49 9.03
CA LYS A 263 -24.87 8.88 8.78
C LYS A 263 -24.99 7.47 9.32
N ARG A 264 -23.93 6.64 9.16
CA ARG A 264 -23.90 5.27 9.71
C ARG A 264 -23.87 5.27 11.23
N LEU A 265 -23.10 6.15 11.85
CA LEU A 265 -23.04 6.29 13.31
C LEU A 265 -24.43 6.65 13.86
N ASN A 266 -25.11 7.63 13.28
CA ASN A 266 -26.47 8.01 13.67
C ASN A 266 -27.48 6.86 13.53
N ILE A 267 -27.34 6.00 12.51
CA ILE A 267 -28.19 4.81 12.34
C ILE A 267 -27.89 3.76 13.43
N VAL A 268 -26.60 3.52 13.70
CA VAL A 268 -26.17 2.56 14.71
C VAL A 268 -26.60 3.01 16.11
N GLU A 269 -26.43 4.29 16.43
CA GLU A 269 -26.85 4.89 17.69
C GLU A 269 -28.38 4.75 17.90
N LYS A 270 -29.18 5.07 16.86
CA LYS A 270 -30.64 4.87 16.92
C LYS A 270 -31.03 3.39 17.12
N ARG A 271 -30.30 2.46 16.48
CA ARG A 271 -30.54 1.02 16.67
C ARG A 271 -30.16 0.55 18.06
N LEU A 272 -29.04 1.02 18.58
CA LEU A 272 -28.59 0.69 19.93
C LEU A 272 -29.57 1.21 20.99
N THR A 273 -30.01 2.47 20.87
CA THR A 273 -31.00 3.04 21.79
C THR A 273 -32.33 2.31 21.68
N ALA A 274 -32.82 1.99 20.48
CA ALA A 274 -34.02 1.23 20.29
C ALA A 274 -33.93 -0.19 20.90
N ASN A 275 -32.84 -0.90 20.68
CA ASN A 275 -32.61 -2.22 21.27
C ASN A 275 -32.48 -2.16 22.79
N PHE A 276 -31.81 -1.13 23.32
CA PHE A 276 -31.66 -0.91 24.76
C PHE A 276 -33.04 -0.73 25.42
N TYR A 277 -33.89 0.16 24.85
CA TYR A 277 -35.25 0.36 25.37
C TYR A 277 -36.12 -0.90 25.26
N ARG A 278 -35.96 -1.68 24.18
CA ARG A 278 -36.67 -2.96 24.03
C ARG A 278 -36.22 -3.98 25.06
N THR A 279 -34.93 -4.15 25.30
CA THR A 279 -34.39 -5.10 26.28
C THR A 279 -34.80 -4.73 27.71
N ILE A 280 -34.80 -3.43 28.06
CA ILE A 280 -35.26 -2.97 29.38
C ILE A 280 -36.81 -3.10 29.50
N GLY A 281 -37.55 -2.75 28.45
CA GLY A 281 -38.99 -2.91 28.43
C GLY A 281 -39.42 -4.36 28.64
N ASP A 282 -38.77 -5.30 27.96
CA ASP A 282 -39.02 -6.74 28.12
C ASP A 282 -38.61 -7.27 29.52
N SER A 283 -37.64 -6.61 30.19
CA SER A 283 -37.19 -6.96 31.54
C SER A 283 -38.05 -6.36 32.64
N ILE A 284 -38.83 -5.32 32.37
CA ILE A 284 -39.69 -4.62 33.34
C ILE A 284 -41.13 -5.12 33.27
N MET A 285 -41.59 -5.80 32.20
CA MET A 285 -42.89 -6.47 32.17
C MET A 285 -42.75 -7.85 32.84
N PRO A 286 -43.23 -8.05 34.06
CA PRO A 286 -43.33 -9.38 34.61
C PRO A 286 -44.27 -10.20 33.71
N SER A 287 -43.88 -11.45 33.44
CA SER A 287 -44.71 -12.41 32.72
C SER A 287 -46.04 -12.58 33.41
N SER A 288 -47.05 -11.88 32.90
CA SER A 288 -48.44 -12.06 33.34
C SER A 288 -49.05 -13.33 32.74
N ASN A 289 -48.39 -14.49 32.97
CA ASN A 289 -48.95 -15.78 32.58
C ASN A 289 -48.49 -16.89 33.54
N GLU A 290 -48.80 -16.74 34.83
CA GLU A 290 -48.93 -17.87 35.76
C GLU A 290 -49.91 -17.51 36.88
N GLU A 291 -51.19 -17.39 36.52
CA GLU A 291 -52.29 -17.63 37.42
C GLU A 291 -53.52 -18.00 36.59
N GLY A 292 -53.78 -19.29 36.50
CA GLY A 292 -55.01 -19.74 35.90
C GLY A 292 -55.04 -21.19 35.43
N LYS A 293 -54.75 -22.14 36.31
CA LYS A 293 -55.53 -23.37 36.52
C LYS A 293 -54.95 -24.27 37.61
#